data_c0f4000e475b881ce4575686c8d6725e
#
_entry.id   c0f4000e475b881ce4575686c8d6725e
#
_cell.length_a   1.000
_cell.length_b   1.000
_cell.length_c   1.000
_cell.angle_alpha   90.00
_cell.angle_beta   90.00
_cell.angle_gamma   90.00
#
_symmetry.space_group_name_H-M   'P 1'
#
loop_
_entity.id
_entity.type
_entity.pdbx_description
1 polymer ?
#
loop_
_entity_poly.entity_id
_entity_poly.type
_entity_poly.pdbx_seq_one_letter_code
_entity_poly.pdbx_strand_id
1 'polypeptide(L)'
;MSTLSGLGSCTLFTTLLFCAALSAATFAQERYTVNRPSSMLPPPLTETETRDAPPEYVPKYDTPIPWETEYEYARQRAIHLSQKLLVYLYADGTQEIPESLAAAPLIPASRQFDREVLDDDFVRSLLSLYVLVKLPTDAKIIGDDGTEQSIHSLPGFEHMVEHPGLVVLDYSDWNAPYYGEVVGILPFLRGECPTAKQAATFLDLPPGTLTQRTLTYAVRIHPDQPLSASGEAAPIMLQLAAEHALYQAERGILTHQNFGARSARAQEILGSGMPAEICAQSRSGLGLFEGALSCMRAWRYSSAHWSIARRSHTYYGYDMIQGKNGAWYAVGFFIN
;
A
#
# COMPACT_ATOMS: atom_id res chain seq x y z
N MET A 1 59.03 51.05 9.13
CA MET A 1 59.83 51.18 7.87
C MET A 1 59.44 50.00 7.00
N SER A 2 58.85 50.35 5.81
CA SER A 2 58.88 49.62 4.53
C SER A 2 58.13 48.32 4.46
N THR A 3 56.96 48.25 3.92
CA THR A 3 56.44 48.35 2.51
C THR A 3 56.71 47.13 1.60
N LEU A 4 55.65 46.70 0.99
CA LEU A 4 55.43 46.16 -0.37
C LEU A 4 55.05 44.68 -0.37
N SER A 5 53.82 44.32 -0.62
CA SER A 5 53.11 44.23 -1.92
C SER A 5 53.45 42.96 -2.71
N GLY A 6 52.46 42.09 -2.90
CA GLY A 6 52.52 40.96 -3.80
C GLY A 6 51.10 40.54 -4.21
N LEU A 7 50.69 41.05 -5.35
CA LEU A 7 49.51 40.65 -6.13
C LEU A 7 49.65 39.19 -6.61
N GLY A 8 48.60 38.42 -6.54
CA GLY A 8 48.60 37.10 -7.14
C GLY A 8 47.22 36.49 -7.30
N SER A 9 46.65 36.73 -8.43
CA SER A 9 45.76 35.87 -9.21
C SER A 9 44.41 35.46 -8.63
N CYS A 10 43.42 36.17 -9.03
CA CYS A 10 42.00 35.87 -8.99
C CYS A 10 41.66 34.82 -10.08
N THR A 11 41.40 33.61 -9.70
CA THR A 11 40.84 32.59 -10.61
C THR A 11 39.32 32.61 -10.44
N LEU A 12 38.62 33.21 -11.40
CA LEU A 12 37.17 33.14 -11.52
C LEU A 12 36.77 31.70 -11.80
N PHE A 13 36.11 31.05 -10.88
CA PHE A 13 35.26 29.89 -11.15
C PHE A 13 33.85 30.37 -11.47
N THR A 14 33.55 30.29 -12.76
CA THR A 14 32.22 30.58 -13.31
C THR A 14 31.24 29.53 -12.86
N THR A 15 30.43 29.82 -11.84
CA THR A 15 29.32 29.01 -11.44
C THR A 15 28.17 29.24 -12.41
N LEU A 16 27.91 28.30 -13.30
CA LEU A 16 26.73 28.27 -14.14
C LEU A 16 25.49 28.02 -13.24
N LEU A 17 24.79 29.12 -12.92
CA LEU A 17 23.41 29.04 -12.42
C LEU A 17 22.49 28.59 -13.57
N PHE A 18 22.03 27.37 -13.54
CA PHE A 18 20.87 26.96 -14.31
C PHE A 18 19.60 27.42 -13.56
N CYS A 19 19.13 28.60 -13.88
CA CYS A 19 17.78 29.04 -13.61
C CYS A 19 16.82 28.23 -14.49
N ALA A 20 16.22 27.19 -13.97
CA ALA A 20 15.03 26.59 -14.57
C ALA A 20 13.84 27.51 -14.30
N ALA A 21 13.45 28.27 -15.31
CA ALA A 21 12.23 29.05 -15.32
C ALA A 21 11.03 28.10 -15.15
N LEU A 22 10.28 28.24 -14.05
CA LEU A 22 8.94 27.66 -13.92
C LEU A 22 8.03 28.41 -14.89
N SER A 23 7.77 27.80 -16.03
CA SER A 23 6.67 28.17 -16.91
C SER A 23 5.38 27.67 -16.27
N ALA A 24 4.57 28.59 -15.76
CA ALA A 24 3.19 28.32 -15.34
C ALA A 24 2.38 27.98 -16.60
N ALA A 25 2.26 26.69 -16.89
CA ALA A 25 1.31 26.21 -17.89
C ALA A 25 -0.09 26.31 -17.31
N THR A 26 -0.81 27.35 -17.72
CA THR A 26 -2.25 27.48 -17.57
C THR A 26 -2.91 26.37 -18.36
N PHE A 27 -3.39 25.33 -17.70
CA PHE A 27 -4.21 24.30 -18.32
C PHE A 27 -5.56 24.92 -18.65
N ALA A 28 -5.73 25.28 -19.92
CA ALA A 28 -7.04 25.53 -20.50
C ALA A 28 -7.84 24.21 -20.47
N GLN A 29 -8.95 24.26 -19.78
CA GLN A 29 -9.91 23.17 -19.68
C GLN A 29 -10.69 23.13 -21.01
N GLU A 30 -10.20 22.34 -21.95
CA GLU A 30 -10.98 22.01 -23.16
C GLU A 30 -12.18 21.19 -22.74
N ARG A 31 -13.34 21.84 -22.76
CA ARG A 31 -14.64 21.17 -22.68
C ARG A 31 -14.86 20.42 -24.01
N TYR A 32 -14.69 19.12 -23.98
CA TYR A 32 -15.17 18.24 -25.03
C TYR A 32 -16.71 18.28 -25.01
N THR A 33 -17.30 19.10 -25.85
CA THR A 33 -18.72 18.99 -26.22
C THR A 33 -18.87 17.84 -27.19
N VAL A 34 -19.28 16.68 -26.68
CA VAL A 34 -19.73 15.57 -27.52
C VAL A 34 -21.08 15.96 -28.08
N ASN A 35 -21.10 16.33 -29.36
CA ASN A 35 -22.34 16.45 -30.14
C ASN A 35 -23.00 15.05 -30.24
N ARG A 36 -23.96 14.76 -29.36
CA ARG A 36 -24.86 13.63 -29.54
C ARG A 36 -25.93 14.06 -30.53
N PRO A 37 -26.18 13.31 -31.63
CA PRO A 37 -27.35 13.56 -32.48
C PRO A 37 -28.60 13.29 -31.65
N SER A 38 -29.48 14.30 -31.63
CA SER A 38 -30.76 14.30 -30.94
C SER A 38 -31.76 13.51 -31.78
N SER A 39 -31.74 12.19 -31.68
CA SER A 39 -32.88 11.34 -32.11
C SER A 39 -32.55 9.87 -31.86
N MET A 40 -32.83 9.42 -30.65
CA MET A 40 -33.21 8.05 -30.27
C MET A 40 -33.42 8.04 -28.77
N LEU A 41 -34.57 8.55 -28.33
CA LEU A 41 -35.10 8.15 -27.05
C LEU A 41 -35.48 6.67 -27.18
N PRO A 42 -35.03 5.79 -26.28
CA PRO A 42 -35.52 4.43 -26.23
C PRO A 42 -37.04 4.48 -25.98
N PRO A 43 -37.82 3.54 -26.53
CA PRO A 43 -39.23 3.48 -26.28
C PRO A 43 -39.52 3.38 -24.79
N PRO A 44 -40.68 3.91 -24.30
CA PRO A 44 -41.04 3.79 -22.91
C PRO A 44 -41.07 2.30 -22.53
N LEU A 45 -40.39 1.94 -21.45
CA LEU A 45 -40.42 0.60 -20.91
C LEU A 45 -41.88 0.24 -20.59
N THR A 46 -42.41 -0.73 -21.29
CA THR A 46 -43.68 -1.35 -20.93
C THR A 46 -43.49 -2.02 -19.57
N GLU A 47 -44.32 -1.61 -18.61
CA GLU A 47 -44.45 -2.27 -17.31
C GLU A 47 -44.75 -3.77 -17.53
N THR A 48 -43.94 -4.59 -16.82
CA THR A 48 -44.00 -6.03 -16.56
C THR A 48 -42.83 -6.83 -17.16
N GLU A 49 -41.61 -6.46 -16.80
CA GLU A 49 -40.61 -7.47 -16.55
C GLU A 49 -40.49 -7.60 -15.05
N THR A 50 -41.10 -8.61 -14.48
CA THR A 50 -40.74 -9.13 -13.16
C THR A 50 -39.24 -9.39 -13.22
N ARG A 51 -38.44 -8.53 -12.61
CA ARG A 51 -37.01 -8.81 -12.37
C ARG A 51 -36.99 -10.12 -11.64
N ASP A 52 -36.57 -11.17 -12.32
CA ASP A 52 -36.25 -12.43 -11.68
C ASP A 52 -35.29 -12.10 -10.50
N ALA A 53 -35.62 -12.63 -9.33
CA ALA A 53 -34.75 -12.51 -8.17
C ALA A 53 -33.36 -12.97 -8.62
N PRO A 54 -32.28 -12.24 -8.24
CA PRO A 54 -30.95 -12.66 -8.62
C PRO A 54 -30.77 -14.13 -8.21
N PRO A 55 -30.16 -14.97 -9.06
CA PRO A 55 -30.00 -16.38 -8.78
C PRO A 55 -29.41 -16.57 -7.38
N GLU A 56 -30.02 -17.49 -6.62
CA GLU A 56 -29.53 -17.82 -5.27
C GLU A 56 -28.07 -18.23 -5.39
N TYR A 57 -27.19 -17.54 -4.63
CA TYR A 57 -25.77 -17.86 -4.62
C TYR A 57 -25.56 -19.27 -4.09
N VAL A 58 -25.06 -20.16 -4.92
CA VAL A 58 -24.62 -21.49 -4.53
C VAL A 58 -23.09 -21.44 -4.35
N PRO A 59 -22.55 -21.65 -3.14
CA PRO A 59 -21.11 -21.68 -2.93
C PRO A 59 -20.45 -22.73 -3.81
N LYS A 60 -19.31 -22.38 -4.43
CA LYS A 60 -18.52 -23.29 -5.28
C LYS A 60 -17.87 -24.42 -4.48
N TYR A 61 -17.70 -24.22 -3.17
CA TYR A 61 -17.04 -25.16 -2.27
C TYR A 61 -18.00 -25.69 -1.22
N ASP A 62 -17.99 -26.99 -1.03
CA ASP A 62 -18.75 -27.66 0.03
C ASP A 62 -18.18 -27.39 1.43
N THR A 63 -16.88 -27.06 1.52
CA THR A 63 -16.22 -26.78 2.79
C THR A 63 -16.17 -25.29 3.05
N PRO A 64 -16.86 -24.78 4.08
CA PRO A 64 -16.79 -23.38 4.44
C PRO A 64 -15.39 -22.98 4.92
N ILE A 65 -15.02 -21.71 4.74
CA ILE A 65 -13.79 -21.15 5.31
C ILE A 65 -13.93 -21.14 6.83
N PRO A 66 -12.95 -21.67 7.60
CA PRO A 66 -13.05 -21.82 9.05
C PRO A 66 -12.75 -20.49 9.77
N TRP A 67 -13.68 -19.54 9.68
CA TRP A 67 -13.57 -18.25 10.36
C TRP A 67 -13.82 -18.39 11.85
N GLU A 68 -12.88 -17.88 12.66
CA GLU A 68 -13.14 -17.56 14.06
C GLU A 68 -14.01 -16.29 14.14
N THR A 69 -14.73 -16.13 15.26
CA THR A 69 -15.61 -14.97 15.49
C THR A 69 -15.17 -14.12 16.68
N GLU A 70 -14.10 -14.52 17.37
CA GLU A 70 -13.54 -13.83 18.52
C GLU A 70 -12.07 -13.50 18.27
N TYR A 71 -11.74 -12.21 18.34
CA TYR A 71 -10.40 -11.72 18.04
C TYR A 71 -9.32 -12.35 18.93
N GLU A 72 -9.53 -12.31 20.24
CA GLU A 72 -8.52 -12.77 21.18
C GLU A 72 -8.26 -14.28 21.08
N TYR A 73 -9.30 -15.07 20.87
CA TYR A 73 -9.15 -16.50 20.61
C TYR A 73 -8.32 -16.76 19.34
N ALA A 74 -8.63 -16.08 18.25
CA ALA A 74 -7.89 -16.21 17.00
C ALA A 74 -6.44 -15.74 17.16
N ARG A 75 -6.19 -14.66 17.89
CA ARG A 75 -4.85 -14.13 18.20
C ARG A 75 -4.01 -15.16 18.96
N GLN A 76 -4.54 -15.72 20.04
CA GLN A 76 -3.85 -16.75 20.83
C GLN A 76 -3.56 -18.00 19.99
N ARG A 77 -4.49 -18.38 19.13
CA ARG A 77 -4.31 -19.49 18.21
C ARG A 77 -3.19 -19.22 17.20
N ALA A 78 -3.11 -18.00 16.65
CA ALA A 78 -2.04 -17.59 15.73
C ALA A 78 -0.67 -17.63 16.41
N ILE A 79 -0.56 -17.14 17.64
CA ILE A 79 0.64 -17.22 18.47
C ILE A 79 1.05 -18.67 18.69
N HIS A 80 0.11 -19.54 19.14
CA HIS A 80 0.39 -20.93 19.42
C HIS A 80 0.87 -21.72 18.18
N LEU A 81 0.29 -21.40 17.02
CA LEU A 81 0.65 -22.06 15.75
C LEU A 81 1.83 -21.41 15.04
N SER A 82 2.38 -20.30 15.56
CA SER A 82 3.40 -19.49 14.88
C SER A 82 2.97 -19.16 13.44
N GLN A 83 1.75 -18.63 13.28
CA GLN A 83 1.16 -18.28 12.00
C GLN A 83 0.76 -16.81 11.98
N LYS A 84 0.53 -16.29 10.79
CA LYS A 84 -0.09 -14.96 10.62
C LYS A 84 -1.58 -15.05 10.95
N LEU A 85 -2.11 -13.97 11.55
CA LEU A 85 -3.52 -13.76 11.77
C LEU A 85 -4.07 -12.86 10.66
N LEU A 86 -5.09 -13.32 9.95
CA LEU A 86 -5.87 -12.52 9.02
C LEU A 86 -7.20 -12.13 9.66
N VAL A 87 -7.41 -10.84 9.84
CA VAL A 87 -8.67 -10.27 10.31
C VAL A 87 -9.42 -9.73 9.09
N TYR A 88 -10.61 -10.24 8.83
CA TYR A 88 -11.53 -9.67 7.87
C TYR A 88 -12.60 -8.86 8.62
N LEU A 89 -12.54 -7.53 8.43
CA LEU A 89 -13.58 -6.62 8.92
C LEU A 89 -14.66 -6.47 7.85
N TYR A 90 -15.92 -6.79 8.18
CA TYR A 90 -17.02 -6.77 7.22
C TYR A 90 -18.12 -5.78 7.62
N ALA A 91 -18.91 -5.33 6.65
CA ALA A 91 -20.13 -4.56 6.85
C ALA A 91 -21.32 -5.33 6.24
N ASP A 92 -22.39 -5.54 7.03
CA ASP A 92 -23.62 -6.24 6.59
C ASP A 92 -24.90 -5.41 6.75
N GLY A 93 -24.78 -4.24 7.35
CA GLY A 93 -25.88 -3.29 7.60
C GLY A 93 -26.43 -3.33 9.03
N THR A 94 -25.87 -4.17 9.89
CA THR A 94 -26.21 -4.18 11.32
C THR A 94 -25.31 -3.25 12.14
N GLN A 95 -24.16 -2.84 11.59
CA GLN A 95 -23.17 -2.01 12.22
C GLN A 95 -23.56 -0.52 12.22
N GLU A 96 -23.08 0.21 13.21
CA GLU A 96 -23.05 1.65 13.19
C GLU A 96 -22.02 2.13 12.17
N ILE A 97 -22.50 2.74 11.07
CA ILE A 97 -21.64 3.30 10.02
C ILE A 97 -21.34 4.77 10.39
N PRO A 98 -20.08 5.17 10.53
CA PRO A 98 -19.70 6.57 10.74
C PRO A 98 -20.30 7.49 9.70
N GLU A 99 -20.70 8.69 10.09
CA GLU A 99 -21.30 9.69 9.18
C GLU A 99 -20.39 9.98 7.97
N SER A 100 -19.07 9.99 8.19
CA SER A 100 -18.05 10.16 7.14
C SER A 100 -18.10 9.09 6.04
N LEU A 101 -18.63 7.92 6.35
CA LEU A 101 -18.74 6.77 5.45
C LEU A 101 -20.18 6.44 5.04
N ALA A 102 -21.18 7.18 5.50
CA ALA A 102 -22.59 6.88 5.26
C ALA A 102 -22.98 6.80 3.77
N ALA A 103 -22.26 7.51 2.90
CA ALA A 103 -22.48 7.47 1.45
C ALA A 103 -21.68 6.38 0.73
N ALA A 104 -20.77 5.67 1.42
CA ALA A 104 -19.92 4.65 0.81
C ALA A 104 -20.67 3.32 0.71
N PRO A 105 -20.55 2.56 -0.39
CA PRO A 105 -21.22 1.28 -0.57
C PRO A 105 -20.49 0.15 0.19
N LEU A 106 -20.33 0.27 1.49
CA LEU A 106 -19.55 -0.67 2.33
C LEU A 106 -20.17 -2.06 2.37
N ILE A 107 -21.50 -2.16 2.50
CA ILE A 107 -22.24 -3.42 2.53
C ILE A 107 -22.14 -4.16 1.19
N PRO A 108 -22.42 -3.51 0.04
CA PRO A 108 -22.18 -4.14 -1.26
C PRO A 108 -20.77 -4.66 -1.45
N ALA A 109 -19.74 -3.91 -1.02
CA ALA A 109 -18.34 -4.31 -1.15
C ALA A 109 -18.04 -5.58 -0.35
N SER A 110 -18.50 -5.66 0.92
CA SER A 110 -18.33 -6.85 1.75
C SER A 110 -19.05 -8.06 1.17
N ARG A 111 -20.30 -7.91 0.70
CA ARG A 111 -21.06 -8.99 0.07
C ARG A 111 -20.42 -9.45 -1.24
N GLN A 112 -19.86 -8.54 -2.03
CA GLN A 112 -19.13 -8.89 -3.24
C GLN A 112 -17.86 -9.67 -2.91
N PHE A 113 -17.10 -9.22 -1.89
CA PHE A 113 -15.91 -9.92 -1.43
C PHE A 113 -16.21 -11.35 -0.98
N ASP A 114 -17.26 -11.53 -0.19
CA ASP A 114 -17.71 -12.86 0.28
C ASP A 114 -18.05 -13.79 -0.88
N ARG A 115 -18.74 -13.31 -1.93
CA ARG A 115 -19.25 -14.14 -3.02
C ARG A 115 -18.25 -14.39 -4.15
N GLU A 116 -17.40 -13.41 -4.46
CA GLU A 116 -16.59 -13.41 -5.68
C GLU A 116 -15.10 -13.63 -5.37
N VAL A 117 -14.61 -13.05 -4.26
CA VAL A 117 -13.18 -13.10 -3.93
C VAL A 117 -12.86 -14.28 -3.03
N LEU A 118 -13.65 -14.50 -1.98
CA LEU A 118 -13.45 -15.65 -1.09
C LEU A 118 -13.78 -17.01 -1.74
N ASP A 119 -14.42 -17.00 -2.90
CA ASP A 119 -14.75 -18.21 -3.66
C ASP A 119 -13.72 -18.52 -4.78
N ASP A 120 -12.68 -17.69 -4.90
CA ASP A 120 -11.58 -17.94 -5.82
C ASP A 120 -10.61 -19.01 -5.28
N ASP A 121 -10.26 -20.00 -6.11
CA ASP A 121 -9.42 -21.14 -5.73
C ASP A 121 -8.06 -20.72 -5.18
N PHE A 122 -7.44 -19.73 -5.83
CA PHE A 122 -6.11 -19.29 -5.45
C PHE A 122 -6.14 -18.47 -4.15
N VAL A 123 -7.14 -17.60 -3.99
CA VAL A 123 -7.36 -16.88 -2.73
C VAL A 123 -7.56 -17.87 -1.59
N ARG A 124 -8.43 -18.90 -1.77
CA ARG A 124 -8.66 -19.92 -0.75
C ARG A 124 -7.40 -20.69 -0.37
N SER A 125 -6.57 -21.02 -1.35
CA SER A 125 -5.29 -21.68 -1.07
C SER A 125 -4.37 -20.83 -0.20
N LEU A 126 -4.33 -19.53 -0.41
CA LEU A 126 -3.55 -18.58 0.40
C LEU A 126 -4.13 -18.39 1.80
N LEU A 127 -5.46 -18.35 1.93
CA LEU A 127 -6.12 -18.23 3.23
C LEU A 127 -5.76 -19.40 4.17
N SER A 128 -5.48 -20.59 3.64
CA SER A 128 -5.07 -21.74 4.45
C SER A 128 -3.74 -21.55 5.20
N LEU A 129 -2.95 -20.54 4.84
CA LEU A 129 -1.68 -20.18 5.49
C LEU A 129 -1.85 -19.29 6.72
N TYR A 130 -3.08 -18.90 7.04
CA TYR A 130 -3.41 -17.95 8.09
C TYR A 130 -4.35 -18.57 9.13
N VAL A 131 -4.27 -18.08 10.35
CA VAL A 131 -5.42 -18.16 11.26
C VAL A 131 -6.38 -17.06 10.84
N LEU A 132 -7.67 -17.39 10.75
CA LEU A 132 -8.67 -16.53 10.14
C LEU A 132 -9.69 -16.06 11.18
N VAL A 133 -9.97 -14.78 11.26
CA VAL A 133 -11.06 -14.23 12.06
C VAL A 133 -11.88 -13.24 11.23
N LYS A 134 -13.21 -13.33 11.34
CA LYS A 134 -14.15 -12.45 10.63
C LYS A 134 -14.99 -11.70 11.66
N LEU A 135 -14.88 -10.36 11.64
CA LEU A 135 -15.49 -9.47 12.62
C LEU A 135 -16.25 -8.34 11.93
N PRO A 136 -17.32 -7.82 12.52
CA PRO A 136 -17.95 -6.60 12.02
C PRO A 136 -17.01 -5.40 12.16
N THR A 137 -17.18 -4.36 11.31
CA THR A 137 -16.34 -3.16 11.35
C THR A 137 -16.42 -2.39 12.66
N ASP A 138 -17.52 -2.47 13.40
CA ASP A 138 -17.71 -1.88 14.71
C ASP A 138 -17.37 -2.82 15.88
N ALA A 139 -16.65 -3.92 15.60
CA ALA A 139 -16.29 -4.90 16.61
C ALA A 139 -15.59 -4.25 17.80
N LYS A 140 -16.00 -4.70 18.98
CA LYS A 140 -15.35 -4.37 20.24
C LYS A 140 -14.55 -5.55 20.74
N ILE A 141 -13.40 -5.26 21.32
CA ILE A 141 -12.49 -6.23 21.89
C ILE A 141 -12.18 -5.86 23.33
N ILE A 142 -11.73 -6.83 24.10
CA ILE A 142 -11.21 -6.59 25.45
C ILE A 142 -9.71 -6.30 25.32
N GLY A 143 -9.30 -5.11 25.74
CA GLY A 143 -7.88 -4.73 25.79
C GLY A 143 -7.12 -5.47 26.91
N ASP A 144 -5.79 -5.37 26.91
CA ASP A 144 -4.92 -5.98 27.92
C ASP A 144 -5.21 -5.47 29.35
N ASP A 145 -5.82 -4.31 29.49
CA ASP A 145 -6.29 -3.70 30.76
C ASP A 145 -7.68 -4.20 31.20
N GLY A 146 -8.30 -5.10 30.41
CA GLY A 146 -9.64 -5.63 30.66
C GLY A 146 -10.76 -4.67 30.26
N THR A 147 -10.48 -3.53 29.63
CA THR A 147 -11.50 -2.60 29.16
C THR A 147 -11.97 -2.94 27.75
N GLU A 148 -13.27 -2.69 27.50
CA GLU A 148 -13.83 -2.82 26.16
C GLU A 148 -13.40 -1.63 25.30
N GLN A 149 -12.84 -1.90 24.11
CA GLN A 149 -12.42 -0.89 23.17
C GLN A 149 -12.76 -1.28 21.73
N SER A 150 -12.80 -0.29 20.81
CA SER A 150 -12.98 -0.55 19.38
C SER A 150 -11.76 -1.30 18.84
N ILE A 151 -11.98 -2.24 17.92
CA ILE A 151 -10.90 -2.91 17.19
C ILE A 151 -10.01 -1.91 16.44
N HIS A 152 -10.58 -0.80 15.97
CA HIS A 152 -9.83 0.26 15.29
C HIS A 152 -8.87 1.05 16.20
N SER A 153 -8.99 0.90 17.53
CA SER A 153 -8.03 1.51 18.47
C SER A 153 -6.73 0.71 18.62
N LEU A 154 -6.67 -0.50 18.09
CA LEU A 154 -5.44 -1.27 18.07
C LEU A 154 -4.40 -0.63 17.16
N PRO A 155 -3.10 -0.65 17.53
CA PRO A 155 -2.02 -0.15 16.69
C PRO A 155 -2.06 -0.76 15.28
N GLY A 156 -2.00 0.07 14.25
CA GLY A 156 -2.06 -0.32 12.85
C GLY A 156 -3.48 -0.42 12.27
N PHE A 157 -4.51 -0.69 13.09
CA PHE A 157 -5.90 -0.74 12.62
C PHE A 157 -6.48 0.65 12.29
N GLU A 158 -5.92 1.72 12.84
CA GLU A 158 -6.31 3.11 12.51
C GLU A 158 -6.16 3.41 11.02
N HIS A 159 -5.28 2.69 10.31
CA HIS A 159 -5.10 2.83 8.88
C HIS A 159 -6.22 2.21 8.04
N MET A 160 -7.11 1.43 8.64
CA MET A 160 -8.33 0.95 7.99
C MET A 160 -9.35 2.06 7.79
N VAL A 161 -9.24 3.17 8.56
CA VAL A 161 -10.15 4.32 8.48
C VAL A 161 -11.61 3.85 8.54
N GLU A 162 -11.90 2.92 9.46
CA GLU A 162 -13.22 2.31 9.71
C GLU A 162 -13.89 1.62 8.49
N HIS A 163 -13.13 1.42 7.40
CA HIS A 163 -13.62 0.67 6.25
C HIS A 163 -13.60 -0.84 6.50
N PRO A 164 -14.51 -1.59 5.87
CA PRO A 164 -14.32 -3.04 5.76
C PRO A 164 -13.04 -3.35 4.98
N GLY A 165 -12.52 -4.57 5.17
CA GLY A 165 -11.30 -4.98 4.50
C GLY A 165 -10.49 -5.99 5.28
N LEU A 166 -9.23 -6.16 4.90
CA LEU A 166 -8.33 -7.16 5.46
C LEU A 166 -7.21 -6.51 6.27
N VAL A 167 -6.89 -7.09 7.41
CA VAL A 167 -5.72 -6.74 8.24
C VAL A 167 -4.93 -8.01 8.52
N VAL A 168 -3.60 -7.95 8.39
CA VAL A 168 -2.69 -9.06 8.69
C VAL A 168 -1.78 -8.66 9.85
N LEU A 169 -1.78 -9.50 10.90
CA LEU A 169 -0.79 -9.45 11.99
C LEU A 169 0.17 -10.63 11.84
N ASP A 170 1.45 -10.41 12.15
CA ASP A 170 2.46 -11.45 11.98
C ASP A 170 2.92 -12.04 13.31
N TYR A 171 2.58 -13.32 13.55
CA TYR A 171 3.04 -14.13 14.67
C TYR A 171 3.91 -15.31 14.21
N SER A 172 4.38 -15.30 12.93
CA SER A 172 5.07 -16.44 12.34
C SER A 172 6.54 -16.56 12.75
N ASP A 173 7.21 -15.46 13.03
CA ASP A 173 8.61 -15.45 13.48
C ASP A 173 8.79 -14.49 14.68
N TRP A 174 8.95 -15.05 15.86
CA TRP A 174 9.13 -14.29 17.10
C TRP A 174 10.42 -13.45 17.13
N ASN A 175 11.41 -13.71 16.27
CA ASN A 175 12.61 -12.89 16.12
C ASN A 175 12.43 -11.72 15.16
N ALA A 176 11.35 -11.69 14.36
CA ALA A 176 11.10 -10.61 13.42
C ALA A 176 10.82 -9.30 14.18
N PRO A 177 11.35 -8.16 13.73
CA PRO A 177 11.15 -6.86 14.41
C PRO A 177 9.70 -6.39 14.39
N TYR A 178 8.83 -7.04 13.60
CA TYR A 178 7.40 -6.76 13.48
C TYR A 178 6.51 -7.89 14.05
N TYR A 179 7.09 -8.76 14.91
CA TYR A 179 6.30 -9.81 15.56
C TYR A 179 5.16 -9.22 16.39
N GLY A 180 3.95 -9.70 16.15
CA GLY A 180 2.76 -9.21 16.82
C GLY A 180 2.19 -7.90 16.27
N GLU A 181 2.84 -7.29 15.30
CA GLU A 181 2.44 -6.04 14.70
C GLU A 181 1.53 -6.27 13.48
N VAL A 182 0.74 -5.24 13.14
CA VAL A 182 0.04 -5.20 11.86
C VAL A 182 1.06 -5.03 10.74
N VAL A 183 1.13 -6.01 9.84
CA VAL A 183 2.07 -6.01 8.70
C VAL A 183 1.37 -5.81 7.35
N GLY A 184 0.05 -5.73 7.33
CA GLY A 184 -0.70 -5.49 6.09
C GLY A 184 -2.11 -5.01 6.36
N ILE A 185 -2.55 -4.06 5.55
CA ILE A 185 -3.93 -3.59 5.51
C ILE A 185 -4.40 -3.52 4.06
N LEU A 186 -5.67 -3.84 3.83
CA LEU A 186 -6.34 -3.71 2.55
C LEU A 186 -7.76 -3.18 2.79
N PRO A 187 -7.92 -1.87 3.06
CA PRO A 187 -9.23 -1.28 3.24
C PRO A 187 -10.00 -1.22 1.91
N PHE A 188 -11.30 -1.50 1.95
CA PHE A 188 -12.19 -1.37 0.78
C PHE A 188 -12.56 0.10 0.61
N LEU A 189 -11.55 0.90 0.24
CA LEU A 189 -11.69 2.35 0.10
C LEU A 189 -12.81 2.68 -0.89
N ARG A 190 -13.62 3.70 -0.56
CA ARG A 190 -14.78 4.14 -1.36
C ARG A 190 -15.82 3.03 -1.59
N GLY A 191 -15.78 1.95 -0.81
CA GLY A 191 -16.63 0.80 -1.00
C GLY A 191 -16.31 -0.03 -2.24
N GLU A 192 -15.08 0.06 -2.75
CA GLU A 192 -14.61 -0.76 -3.86
C GLU A 192 -14.08 -2.10 -3.32
N CYS A 193 -14.71 -3.19 -3.71
CA CYS A 193 -14.24 -4.54 -3.42
C CYS A 193 -12.95 -4.83 -4.21
N PRO A 194 -11.88 -5.33 -3.59
CA PRO A 194 -10.70 -5.77 -4.34
C PRO A 194 -11.06 -6.98 -5.22
N THR A 195 -10.42 -7.08 -6.37
CA THR A 195 -10.51 -8.28 -7.21
C THR A 195 -9.80 -9.46 -6.55
N ALA A 196 -10.13 -10.70 -6.95
CA ALA A 196 -9.42 -11.90 -6.46
C ALA A 196 -7.90 -11.81 -6.68
N LYS A 197 -7.45 -11.27 -7.82
CA LYS A 197 -6.03 -11.03 -8.09
C LYS A 197 -5.40 -10.04 -7.09
N GLN A 198 -6.09 -8.97 -6.74
CA GLN A 198 -5.60 -7.99 -5.75
C GLN A 198 -5.55 -8.60 -4.35
N ALA A 199 -6.59 -9.33 -3.95
CA ALA A 199 -6.62 -10.03 -2.66
C ALA A 199 -5.50 -11.10 -2.57
N ALA A 200 -5.33 -11.91 -3.61
CA ALA A 200 -4.24 -12.88 -3.69
C ALA A 200 -2.86 -12.21 -3.61
N THR A 201 -2.67 -11.11 -4.35
CA THR A 201 -1.41 -10.33 -4.28
C THR A 201 -1.13 -9.82 -2.87
N PHE A 202 -2.16 -9.37 -2.15
CA PHE A 202 -2.06 -8.90 -0.77
C PHE A 202 -1.66 -10.03 0.20
N LEU A 203 -2.29 -11.18 0.06
CA LEU A 203 -2.02 -12.35 0.89
C LEU A 203 -0.62 -12.94 0.64
N ASP A 204 -0.13 -12.87 -0.61
CA ASP A 204 1.18 -13.40 -1.04
C ASP A 204 2.32 -12.37 -0.95
N LEU A 205 2.18 -11.32 -0.15
CA LEU A 205 3.27 -10.36 0.06
C LEU A 205 4.40 -10.97 0.90
N PRO A 206 5.67 -10.65 0.56
CA PRO A 206 6.81 -11.12 1.34
C PRO A 206 6.77 -10.59 2.77
N PRO A 207 7.55 -11.21 3.69
CA PRO A 207 7.75 -10.69 5.04
C PRO A 207 8.25 -9.25 5.04
N GLY A 208 7.85 -8.47 6.03
CA GLY A 208 8.25 -7.07 6.19
C GLY A 208 7.26 -6.28 7.04
N THR A 209 7.60 -5.03 7.33
CA THR A 209 6.76 -4.10 8.09
C THR A 209 5.51 -3.68 7.29
N LEU A 210 4.56 -3.06 7.96
CA LEU A 210 3.34 -2.53 7.33
C LEU A 210 3.65 -1.62 6.14
N THR A 211 4.60 -0.70 6.29
CA THR A 211 4.96 0.28 5.23
C THR A 211 5.67 -0.38 4.06
N GLN A 212 6.58 -1.33 4.31
CA GLN A 212 7.27 -2.11 3.30
C GLN A 212 6.30 -2.92 2.45
N ARG A 213 5.39 -3.64 3.11
CA ARG A 213 4.38 -4.48 2.43
C ARG A 213 3.35 -3.64 1.69
N THR A 214 2.90 -2.51 2.26
CA THR A 214 1.94 -1.62 1.60
C THR A 214 2.53 -1.02 0.32
N LEU A 215 3.78 -0.58 0.35
CA LEU A 215 4.42 -0.03 -0.85
C LEU A 215 4.70 -1.13 -1.89
N THR A 216 5.16 -2.31 -1.48
CA THR A 216 5.33 -3.48 -2.35
C THR A 216 4.00 -3.89 -3.00
N TYR A 217 2.91 -3.87 -2.24
CA TYR A 217 1.56 -4.12 -2.76
C TYR A 217 1.18 -3.12 -3.84
N ALA A 218 1.36 -1.81 -3.57
CA ALA A 218 1.06 -0.77 -4.54
C ALA A 218 1.84 -0.92 -5.86
N VAL A 219 3.09 -1.41 -5.78
CA VAL A 219 3.89 -1.77 -6.96
C VAL A 219 3.27 -2.94 -7.72
N ARG A 220 2.96 -4.04 -7.03
CA ARG A 220 2.48 -5.28 -7.65
C ARG A 220 1.09 -5.17 -8.28
N ILE A 221 0.22 -4.29 -7.73
CA ILE A 221 -1.14 -4.08 -8.28
C ILE A 221 -1.20 -3.00 -9.37
N HIS A 222 -0.07 -2.33 -9.67
CA HIS A 222 -0.08 -1.25 -10.66
C HIS A 222 -0.49 -1.77 -12.04
N PRO A 223 -1.39 -1.08 -12.78
CA PRO A 223 -1.90 -1.55 -14.08
C PRO A 223 -0.81 -1.86 -15.11
N ASP A 224 0.30 -1.12 -15.12
CA ASP A 224 1.42 -1.34 -16.05
C ASP A 224 2.32 -2.53 -15.63
N GLN A 225 2.02 -3.23 -14.54
CA GLN A 225 2.69 -4.44 -14.04
C GLN A 225 4.24 -4.31 -14.01
N PRO A 226 4.79 -3.35 -13.26
CA PRO A 226 6.23 -3.20 -13.13
C PRO A 226 6.85 -4.45 -12.47
N LEU A 227 8.06 -4.83 -12.92
CA LEU A 227 8.71 -6.07 -12.52
C LEU A 227 9.69 -5.90 -11.35
N SER A 228 9.84 -4.70 -10.81
CA SER A 228 10.84 -4.42 -9.76
C SER A 228 10.60 -5.14 -8.43
N ALA A 229 9.37 -5.64 -8.19
CA ALA A 229 9.03 -6.45 -7.02
C ALA A 229 8.87 -7.95 -7.36
N SER A 230 9.43 -8.43 -8.49
CA SER A 230 9.36 -9.84 -8.91
C SER A 230 10.51 -10.70 -8.38
N GLY A 231 11.62 -10.08 -7.94
CA GLY A 231 12.75 -10.78 -7.33
C GLY A 231 12.55 -11.06 -5.85
N GLU A 232 13.65 -11.23 -5.12
CA GLU A 232 13.65 -11.47 -3.68
C GLU A 232 13.64 -10.15 -2.88
N ALA A 233 12.75 -10.04 -1.92
CA ALA A 233 12.75 -8.96 -0.93
C ALA A 233 13.84 -9.22 0.10
N ALA A 234 15.10 -8.86 -0.20
CA ALA A 234 16.22 -9.16 0.68
C ALA A 234 16.23 -8.26 1.92
N PRO A 235 16.49 -8.80 3.12
CA PRO A 235 16.46 -8.04 4.38
C PRO A 235 17.32 -6.78 4.35
N ILE A 236 18.53 -6.85 3.78
CA ILE A 236 19.41 -5.68 3.68
C ILE A 236 18.82 -4.61 2.75
N MET A 237 18.13 -4.99 1.68
CA MET A 237 17.51 -4.04 0.75
C MET A 237 16.32 -3.34 1.40
N LEU A 238 15.52 -4.08 2.17
CA LEU A 238 14.43 -3.52 2.97
C LEU A 238 14.98 -2.55 4.03
N GLN A 239 16.06 -2.91 4.71
CA GLN A 239 16.72 -2.06 5.70
C GLN A 239 17.23 -0.76 5.06
N LEU A 240 17.94 -0.83 3.93
CA LEU A 240 18.49 0.35 3.25
C LEU A 240 17.40 1.28 2.73
N ALA A 241 16.28 0.72 2.24
CA ALA A 241 15.11 1.49 1.84
C ALA A 241 14.49 2.20 3.06
N ALA A 242 14.32 1.50 4.19
CA ALA A 242 13.79 2.05 5.44
C ALA A 242 14.65 3.19 5.99
N GLU A 243 15.96 2.97 6.10
CA GLU A 243 16.92 3.97 6.59
C GLU A 243 16.86 5.26 5.75
N HIS A 244 16.76 5.13 4.42
CA HIS A 244 16.69 6.29 3.55
C HIS A 244 15.32 6.97 3.53
N ALA A 245 14.23 6.21 3.60
CA ALA A 245 12.89 6.76 3.75
C ALA A 245 12.76 7.57 5.04
N LEU A 246 13.30 7.04 6.17
CA LEU A 246 13.35 7.74 7.46
C LEU A 246 14.18 9.02 7.36
N TYR A 247 15.38 8.95 6.76
CA TYR A 247 16.25 10.12 6.56
C TYR A 247 15.53 11.24 5.81
N GLN A 248 14.80 10.91 4.76
CA GLN A 248 14.02 11.87 3.97
C GLN A 248 12.84 12.45 4.78
N ALA A 249 12.10 11.58 5.47
CA ALA A 249 10.93 11.97 6.26
C ALA A 249 11.27 12.90 7.43
N GLU A 250 12.36 12.64 8.15
CA GLU A 250 12.84 13.47 9.25
C GLU A 250 13.23 14.88 8.80
N ARG A 251 13.81 14.99 7.60
CA ARG A 251 14.28 16.26 7.04
C ARG A 251 13.23 16.96 6.17
N GLY A 252 12.19 16.26 5.79
CA GLY A 252 11.17 16.78 4.88
C GLY A 252 11.70 17.05 3.47
N ILE A 253 12.72 16.29 3.00
CA ILE A 253 13.37 16.50 1.70
C ILE A 253 13.41 15.21 0.87
N LEU A 254 13.13 15.31 -0.41
CA LEU A 254 13.31 14.23 -1.39
C LEU A 254 14.75 14.30 -1.96
N THR A 255 15.53 13.23 -1.80
CA THR A 255 16.95 13.24 -2.16
C THR A 255 17.50 11.81 -2.37
N HIS A 256 18.59 11.71 -3.14
CA HIS A 256 19.44 10.51 -3.28
C HIS A 256 20.76 10.63 -2.50
N GLN A 257 20.82 11.51 -1.51
CA GLN A 257 22.04 11.73 -0.73
C GLN A 257 22.55 10.41 -0.13
N ASN A 258 23.88 10.24 -0.13
CA ASN A 258 24.57 9.04 0.37
C ASN A 258 24.21 7.73 -0.37
N PHE A 259 23.68 7.78 -1.59
CA PHE A 259 23.40 6.59 -2.39
C PHE A 259 24.63 5.69 -2.55
N GLY A 260 25.84 6.25 -2.78
CA GLY A 260 27.07 5.47 -2.91
C GLY A 260 27.39 4.62 -1.67
N ALA A 261 27.17 5.15 -0.46
CA ALA A 261 27.40 4.39 0.77
C ALA A 261 26.38 3.24 0.94
N ARG A 262 25.10 3.49 0.62
CA ARG A 262 24.07 2.43 0.62
C ARG A 262 24.39 1.35 -0.42
N SER A 263 24.82 1.75 -1.61
CA SER A 263 25.21 0.86 -2.68
C SER A 263 26.38 -0.05 -2.25
N ALA A 264 27.42 0.51 -1.62
CA ALA A 264 28.55 -0.27 -1.13
C ALA A 264 28.11 -1.32 -0.09
N ARG A 265 27.22 -0.95 0.88
CA ARG A 265 26.67 -1.90 1.85
C ARG A 265 25.88 -3.03 1.21
N ALA A 266 25.05 -2.72 0.20
CA ALA A 266 24.30 -3.75 -0.51
C ALA A 266 25.23 -4.72 -1.24
N GLN A 267 26.26 -4.22 -1.92
CA GLN A 267 27.24 -5.02 -2.63
C GLN A 267 28.11 -5.85 -1.68
N GLU A 268 28.46 -5.35 -0.51
CA GLU A 268 29.22 -6.10 0.51
C GLU A 268 28.47 -7.37 0.96
N ILE A 269 27.14 -7.29 1.08
CA ILE A 269 26.32 -8.39 1.63
C ILE A 269 25.82 -9.32 0.50
N LEU A 270 25.37 -8.75 -0.63
CA LEU A 270 24.73 -9.50 -1.72
C LEU A 270 25.68 -9.83 -2.87
N GLY A 271 26.94 -9.35 -2.82
CA GLY A 271 27.92 -9.51 -3.86
C GLY A 271 27.87 -8.42 -4.93
N SER A 272 28.59 -8.65 -6.03
CA SER A 272 28.68 -7.68 -7.13
C SER A 272 27.35 -7.52 -7.86
N GLY A 273 26.99 -6.31 -8.16
CA GLY A 273 25.79 -5.96 -8.91
C GLY A 273 25.72 -4.46 -9.10
N MET A 274 24.79 -3.99 -9.92
CA MET A 274 24.55 -2.56 -10.11
C MET A 274 23.35 -2.12 -9.28
N PRO A 275 23.60 -1.43 -8.13
CA PRO A 275 22.52 -0.88 -7.32
C PRO A 275 21.79 0.24 -8.06
N ALA A 276 20.49 0.34 -7.83
CA ALA A 276 19.65 1.42 -8.30
C ALA A 276 18.71 1.87 -7.18
N GLU A 277 18.34 3.14 -7.18
CA GLU A 277 17.44 3.72 -6.19
C GLU A 277 16.42 4.61 -6.87
N ILE A 278 15.17 4.52 -6.42
CA ILE A 278 14.10 5.42 -6.77
C ILE A 278 13.50 6.03 -5.51
N CYS A 279 13.27 7.33 -5.52
CA CYS A 279 12.66 8.05 -4.41
C CYS A 279 11.41 8.79 -4.88
N ALA A 280 10.40 8.86 -4.02
CA ALA A 280 9.19 9.64 -4.26
C ALA A 280 8.68 10.28 -2.98
N GLN A 281 7.90 11.34 -3.14
CA GLN A 281 7.16 11.98 -2.07
C GLN A 281 5.70 12.08 -2.47
N SER A 282 4.79 11.74 -1.56
CA SER A 282 3.36 11.95 -1.75
C SER A 282 2.95 13.40 -1.46
N ARG A 283 1.71 13.73 -1.75
CA ARG A 283 1.06 14.91 -1.16
C ARG A 283 0.88 14.69 0.35
N SER A 284 0.87 15.79 1.11
CA SER A 284 0.56 15.76 2.54
C SER A 284 -0.90 15.35 2.81
N GLY A 285 -1.14 14.74 3.97
CA GLY A 285 -2.48 14.43 4.47
C GLY A 285 -3.12 13.19 3.85
N LEU A 286 -2.37 12.39 3.09
CA LEU A 286 -2.85 11.09 2.59
C LEU A 286 -2.67 10.01 3.66
N GLY A 287 -3.64 9.10 3.74
CA GLY A 287 -3.50 7.87 4.49
C GLY A 287 -2.41 6.97 3.92
N LEU A 288 -2.07 5.90 4.66
CA LEU A 288 -0.98 4.98 4.32
C LEU A 288 -1.12 4.43 2.88
N PHE A 289 -2.27 3.83 2.58
CA PHE A 289 -2.52 3.19 1.29
C PHE A 289 -2.54 4.21 0.13
N GLU A 290 -3.23 5.33 0.32
CA GLU A 290 -3.29 6.40 -0.67
C GLU A 290 -1.92 7.05 -0.89
N GLY A 291 -1.11 7.16 0.16
CA GLY A 291 0.29 7.61 0.11
C GLY A 291 1.14 6.72 -0.76
N ALA A 292 1.05 5.39 -0.59
CA ALA A 292 1.74 4.43 -1.43
C ALA A 292 1.36 4.55 -2.92
N LEU A 293 0.05 4.62 -3.21
CA LEU A 293 -0.44 4.83 -4.58
C LEU A 293 0.01 6.17 -5.17
N SER A 294 0.11 7.23 -4.34
CA SER A 294 0.62 8.53 -4.76
C SER A 294 2.10 8.48 -5.13
N CYS A 295 2.93 7.80 -4.34
CA CYS A 295 4.35 7.60 -4.63
C CYS A 295 4.56 6.76 -5.90
N MET A 296 3.76 5.69 -6.09
CA MET A 296 3.78 4.91 -7.33
C MET A 296 3.47 5.77 -8.56
N ARG A 297 2.45 6.64 -8.48
CA ARG A 297 2.15 7.59 -9.57
C ARG A 297 3.30 8.53 -9.84
N ALA A 298 3.97 9.06 -8.80
CA ALA A 298 5.13 9.92 -8.96
C ALA A 298 6.27 9.20 -9.71
N TRP A 299 6.57 7.96 -9.38
CA TRP A 299 7.54 7.15 -10.14
C TRP A 299 7.11 6.92 -11.57
N ARG A 300 5.82 6.64 -11.80
CA ARG A 300 5.27 6.42 -13.15
C ARG A 300 5.44 7.63 -14.06
N TYR A 301 5.30 8.85 -13.52
CA TYR A 301 5.48 10.10 -14.27
C TYR A 301 6.95 10.49 -14.47
N SER A 302 7.90 9.87 -13.78
CA SER A 302 9.34 10.08 -13.96
C SER A 302 9.93 9.00 -14.86
N SER A 303 10.32 9.35 -16.09
CA SER A 303 10.90 8.37 -17.03
C SER A 303 12.12 7.64 -16.48
N ALA A 304 12.97 8.32 -15.71
CA ALA A 304 14.16 7.75 -15.07
C ALA A 304 13.76 6.71 -14.01
N HIS A 305 12.89 7.08 -13.04
CA HIS A 305 12.42 6.15 -12.02
C HIS A 305 11.61 5.00 -12.61
N TRP A 306 10.75 5.29 -13.58
CA TRP A 306 9.93 4.27 -14.22
C TRP A 306 10.75 3.26 -15.01
N SER A 307 11.85 3.69 -15.63
CA SER A 307 12.76 2.77 -16.32
C SER A 307 13.38 1.74 -15.38
N ILE A 308 13.60 2.09 -14.10
CA ILE A 308 14.10 1.20 -13.06
C ILE A 308 12.95 0.30 -12.55
N ALA A 309 11.81 0.90 -12.18
CA ALA A 309 10.66 0.18 -11.65
C ALA A 309 10.11 -0.90 -12.61
N ARG A 310 10.21 -0.69 -13.93
CA ARG A 310 9.75 -1.66 -14.94
C ARG A 310 10.62 -2.89 -15.08
N ARG A 311 11.89 -2.85 -14.68
CA ARG A 311 12.81 -3.96 -14.83
C ARG A 311 12.65 -4.97 -13.70
N SER A 312 12.95 -6.24 -13.98
CA SER A 312 13.19 -7.21 -12.94
C SER A 312 14.54 -6.96 -12.30
N HIS A 313 14.63 -7.23 -11.00
CA HIS A 313 15.87 -7.17 -10.22
C HIS A 313 16.00 -8.46 -9.43
N THR A 314 17.24 -8.88 -9.15
CA THR A 314 17.48 -10.09 -8.36
C THR A 314 17.00 -9.86 -6.92
N TYR A 315 17.38 -8.72 -6.35
CA TYR A 315 16.98 -8.31 -5.00
C TYR A 315 16.37 -6.92 -5.00
N TYR A 316 15.37 -6.72 -4.15
CA TYR A 316 14.73 -5.43 -3.98
C TYR A 316 14.37 -5.16 -2.51
N GLY A 317 14.18 -3.89 -2.19
CA GLY A 317 13.57 -3.42 -0.95
C GLY A 317 12.74 -2.17 -1.22
N TYR A 318 11.56 -2.14 -0.64
CA TYR A 318 10.69 -0.98 -0.65
C TYR A 318 10.35 -0.58 0.78
N ASP A 319 10.34 0.72 1.07
CA ASP A 319 9.78 1.26 2.30
C ASP A 319 9.31 2.69 2.12
N MET A 320 8.42 3.14 3.00
CA MET A 320 7.97 4.51 3.06
C MET A 320 7.68 4.96 4.49
N ILE A 321 8.02 6.20 4.80
CA ILE A 321 7.84 6.80 6.13
C ILE A 321 7.10 8.14 5.98
N GLN A 322 6.16 8.41 6.87
CA GLN A 322 5.47 9.69 6.91
C GLN A 322 6.32 10.74 7.64
N GLY A 323 6.59 11.84 6.98
CA GLY A 323 7.29 12.98 7.56
C GLY A 323 6.36 13.86 8.40
N LYS A 324 6.94 14.73 9.23
CA LYS A 324 6.20 15.69 10.07
C LYS A 324 5.32 16.66 9.26
N ASN A 325 5.60 16.83 7.98
CA ASN A 325 4.79 17.59 7.05
C ASN A 325 3.57 16.84 6.51
N GLY A 326 3.33 15.61 7.00
CA GLY A 326 2.23 14.75 6.60
C GLY A 326 2.38 14.10 5.22
N ALA A 327 3.51 14.26 4.53
CA ALA A 327 3.81 13.59 3.28
C ALA A 327 4.53 12.26 3.53
N TRP A 328 4.28 11.27 2.68
CA TRP A 328 5.01 10.00 2.68
C TRP A 328 6.24 10.09 1.79
N TYR A 329 7.37 9.62 2.29
CA TYR A 329 8.64 9.53 1.57
C TYR A 329 8.92 8.05 1.28
N ALA A 330 8.89 7.69 0.02
CA ALA A 330 9.01 6.32 -0.45
C ALA A 330 10.36 6.10 -1.13
N VAL A 331 10.96 4.95 -0.88
CA VAL A 331 12.23 4.49 -1.46
C VAL A 331 12.05 3.09 -2.01
N GLY A 332 12.52 2.88 -3.25
CA GLY A 332 12.79 1.57 -3.81
C GLY A 332 14.29 1.42 -4.02
N PHE A 333 14.88 0.34 -3.52
CA PHE A 333 16.30 0.03 -3.63
C PHE A 333 16.49 -1.35 -4.28
N PHE A 334 17.36 -1.46 -5.28
CA PHE A 334 17.47 -2.63 -6.14
C PHE A 334 18.91 -3.01 -6.42
N ILE A 335 19.15 -4.31 -6.70
CA ILE A 335 20.43 -4.82 -7.22
C ILE A 335 20.19 -6.02 -8.12
N ASN A 336 21.04 -6.16 -9.17
CA ASN A 336 21.01 -7.29 -10.11
C ASN A 336 22.24 -8.17 -9.92
#